data_67a6cde088c4b11eb1f94d24fa67d2fb
#
_entry.id   67a6cde088c4b11eb1f94d24fa67d2fb
#
_cell.length_a   1.000
_cell.length_b   1.000
_cell.length_c   1.000
_cell.angle_alpha   90.00
_cell.angle_beta   90.00
_cell.angle_gamma   90.00
#
_symmetry.space_group_name_H-M   'P 1'
#
loop_
_entity.id
_entity.type
_entity.pdbx_description
1 polymer ?
#
loop_
_entity_poly.entity_id
_entity_poly.type
_entity_poly.pdbx_seq_one_letter_code
_entity_poly.pdbx_strand_id
1 'polypeptide(L)'
;MSFSRIISKVYGEPWFISPAGFAAIDRILRPRINGDYNEMPDMSAFVNPREPMMIDANGIAHIEICGTLARDISPIEKCCGVTDYEDIEDELEAAMDARCRGIWLEIDSPGGACNGNSEVADALQVISRQIPTLAYTDGLACSAAYNIAVSCREIWASPSATVGSIGAIIPWISTSAMWAEEGMEWDPITNAEGDLKGAMMGPELTAAQRASLTEYVQDNFDLFRS
;
A
#
# COMPACT_ATOMS: atom_id res chain seq x y z
N MET A 1 -11.92 1.87 16.59
CA MET A 1 -12.01 1.33 15.21
C MET A 1 -11.76 -0.17 15.31
N SER A 2 -12.53 -0.99 14.61
CA SER A 2 -12.43 -2.44 14.79
C SER A 2 -11.14 -2.95 14.12
N PHE A 3 -10.34 -3.69 14.88
CA PHE A 3 -9.14 -4.39 14.39
C PHE A 3 -9.44 -5.32 13.21
N SER A 4 -10.68 -5.82 13.12
CA SER A 4 -11.18 -6.59 11.99
C SER A 4 -11.13 -5.85 10.65
N ARG A 5 -11.27 -4.51 10.62
CA ARG A 5 -11.14 -3.71 9.38
C ARG A 5 -9.70 -3.74 8.87
N ILE A 6 -8.72 -3.61 9.75
CA ILE A 6 -7.29 -3.65 9.38
C ILE A 6 -6.94 -5.03 8.82
N ILE A 7 -7.38 -6.09 9.49
CA ILE A 7 -7.17 -7.46 9.03
C ILE A 7 -7.80 -7.67 7.64
N SER A 8 -9.05 -7.25 7.45
CA SER A 8 -9.74 -7.37 6.16
C SER A 8 -9.00 -6.61 5.04
N LYS A 9 -8.52 -5.41 5.34
CA LYS A 9 -7.75 -4.60 4.37
C LYS A 9 -6.43 -5.29 4.02
N VAL A 10 -5.67 -5.76 4.99
CA VAL A 10 -4.34 -6.36 4.76
C VAL A 10 -4.41 -7.70 4.05
N TYR A 11 -5.39 -8.55 4.36
CA TYR A 11 -5.48 -9.92 3.82
C TYR A 11 -6.60 -10.13 2.80
N GLY A 12 -7.37 -9.10 2.48
CA GLY A 12 -8.51 -9.19 1.56
C GLY A 12 -8.41 -8.28 0.34
N GLU A 13 -7.45 -7.36 0.32
CA GLU A 13 -7.27 -6.42 -0.79
C GLU A 13 -5.94 -6.68 -1.53
N PRO A 14 -5.85 -6.29 -2.83
CA PRO A 14 -4.60 -6.36 -3.57
C PRO A 14 -3.58 -5.34 -3.05
N TRP A 15 -2.32 -5.76 -3.05
CA TRP A 15 -1.20 -4.93 -2.61
C TRP A 15 -0.11 -4.86 -3.67
N PHE A 16 0.40 -3.66 -3.88
CA PHE A 16 1.68 -3.36 -4.49
C PHE A 16 2.68 -3.12 -3.36
N ILE A 17 3.22 -4.16 -2.78
CA ILE A 17 4.14 -4.07 -1.64
C ILE A 17 5.30 -5.06 -1.80
N SER A 18 6.48 -4.68 -1.36
CA SER A 18 7.62 -5.58 -1.36
C SER A 18 7.40 -6.74 -0.36
N PRO A 19 7.97 -7.93 -0.61
CA PRO A 19 7.85 -9.06 0.33
C PRO A 19 8.31 -8.73 1.74
N ALA A 20 9.36 -7.90 1.89
CA ALA A 20 9.87 -7.46 3.18
C ALA A 20 8.89 -6.51 3.87
N GLY A 21 8.29 -5.56 3.13
CA GLY A 21 7.26 -4.65 3.63
C GLY A 21 6.03 -5.41 4.11
N PHE A 22 5.54 -6.36 3.30
CA PHE A 22 4.43 -7.20 3.71
C PHE A 22 4.76 -8.02 4.97
N ALA A 23 5.95 -8.62 5.05
CA ALA A 23 6.38 -9.39 6.23
C ALA A 23 6.47 -8.53 7.50
N ALA A 24 6.77 -7.23 7.38
CA ALA A 24 6.77 -6.30 8.52
C ALA A 24 5.34 -6.10 9.06
N ILE A 25 4.36 -5.87 8.18
CA ILE A 25 2.95 -5.75 8.55
C ILE A 25 2.43 -7.07 9.17
N ASP A 26 2.70 -8.20 8.53
CA ASP A 26 2.26 -9.52 8.98
C ASP A 26 2.79 -9.87 10.37
N ARG A 27 4.05 -9.50 10.67
CA ARG A 27 4.65 -9.70 12.00
C ARG A 27 3.88 -8.98 13.12
N ILE A 28 3.29 -7.83 12.83
CA ILE A 28 2.49 -7.06 13.80
C ILE A 28 1.08 -7.65 13.94
N LEU A 29 0.48 -8.09 12.83
CA LEU A 29 -0.92 -8.51 12.81
C LEU A 29 -1.11 -9.99 13.19
N ARG A 30 -0.20 -10.87 12.81
CA ARG A 30 -0.33 -12.33 13.01
C ARG A 30 -0.52 -12.76 14.47
N PRO A 31 0.21 -12.24 15.48
CA PRO A 31 -0.06 -12.58 16.87
C PRO A 31 -1.48 -12.27 17.30
N ARG A 32 -2.04 -11.18 16.80
CA ARG A 32 -3.39 -10.73 17.13
C ARG A 32 -4.49 -11.57 16.47
N ILE A 33 -4.24 -12.05 15.26
CA ILE A 33 -5.11 -13.01 14.56
C ILE A 33 -5.18 -14.31 15.37
N ASN A 34 -4.06 -14.72 15.96
CA ASN A 34 -3.94 -15.93 16.79
C ASN A 34 -4.46 -15.73 18.23
N GLY A 35 -5.08 -14.58 18.54
CA GLY A 35 -5.65 -14.32 19.87
C GLY A 35 -4.67 -13.84 20.92
N ASP A 36 -3.43 -13.55 20.54
CA ASP A 36 -2.43 -12.98 21.44
C ASP A 36 -2.58 -11.46 21.53
N TYR A 37 -3.33 -11.00 22.54
CA TYR A 37 -3.64 -9.58 22.76
C TYR A 37 -2.74 -8.94 23.83
N ASN A 38 -1.70 -9.62 24.28
CA ASN A 38 -1.06 -9.29 25.55
C ASN A 38 -0.19 -8.04 25.56
N GLU A 39 0.20 -7.48 24.39
CA GLU A 39 0.85 -6.16 24.36
C GLU A 39 0.60 -5.45 23.03
N MET A 40 0.16 -4.21 23.07
CA MET A 40 0.35 -3.31 21.93
C MET A 40 1.85 -3.10 21.78
N PRO A 41 2.45 -3.31 20.58
CA PRO A 41 3.84 -2.91 20.40
C PRO A 41 3.98 -1.43 20.74
N ASP A 42 5.11 -1.06 21.30
CA ASP A 42 5.44 0.35 21.50
C ASP A 42 5.38 1.07 20.14
N MET A 43 4.27 1.76 19.91
CA MET A 43 4.00 2.43 18.64
C MET A 43 4.94 3.61 18.42
N SER A 44 5.59 4.11 19.47
CA SER A 44 6.56 5.20 19.37
C SER A 44 7.80 4.82 18.56
N ALA A 45 8.13 3.53 18.49
CA ALA A 45 9.23 3.01 17.69
C ALA A 45 8.91 2.93 16.16
N PHE A 46 7.64 3.09 15.80
CA PHE A 46 7.16 3.00 14.40
C PHE A 46 6.74 4.36 13.82
N VAL A 47 6.76 5.41 14.63
CA VAL A 47 6.42 6.75 14.18
C VAL A 47 7.63 7.35 13.47
N ASN A 48 7.64 7.25 12.15
CA ASN A 48 8.36 8.22 11.34
C ASN A 48 7.31 9.24 10.88
N PRO A 49 7.15 10.38 11.58
CA PRO A 49 6.19 11.37 11.15
C PRO A 49 6.65 11.90 9.79
N ARG A 50 5.85 11.61 8.76
CA ARG A 50 6.03 12.22 7.46
C ARG A 50 6.06 13.73 7.60
N GLU A 51 7.06 14.39 7.03
CA GLU A 51 7.10 15.84 7.03
C GLU A 51 6.12 16.40 5.98
N PRO A 52 5.35 17.44 6.33
CA PRO A 52 4.45 18.08 5.37
C PRO A 52 5.25 18.75 4.26
N MET A 53 4.65 18.84 3.07
CA MET A 53 5.24 19.52 1.92
C MET A 53 5.77 20.90 2.29
N MET A 54 6.97 21.22 1.83
CA MET A 54 7.55 22.56 1.92
C MET A 54 8.04 23.03 0.54
N ILE A 55 7.96 24.34 0.31
CA ILE A 55 8.54 24.95 -0.90
C ILE A 55 9.81 25.69 -0.50
N ASP A 56 10.93 25.35 -1.11
CA ASP A 56 12.24 25.94 -0.83
C ASP A 56 12.41 27.34 -1.46
N ALA A 57 13.54 27.98 -1.15
CA ALA A 57 13.85 29.32 -1.68
C ALA A 57 14.01 29.37 -3.21
N ASN A 58 14.20 28.23 -3.87
CA ASN A 58 14.29 28.10 -5.33
C ASN A 58 12.92 27.87 -5.98
N GLY A 59 11.87 27.71 -5.16
CA GLY A 59 10.51 27.42 -5.59
C GLY A 59 10.28 25.93 -5.92
N ILE A 60 11.08 25.03 -5.35
CA ILE A 60 10.90 23.57 -5.48
C ILE A 60 10.03 23.09 -4.32
N ALA A 61 8.96 22.38 -4.64
CA ALA A 61 8.14 21.68 -3.67
C ALA A 61 8.80 20.34 -3.30
N HIS A 62 9.06 20.14 -2.01
CA HIS A 62 9.58 18.89 -1.45
C HIS A 62 8.42 18.12 -0.84
N ILE A 63 8.18 16.91 -1.32
CA ILE A 63 7.13 16.02 -0.87
C ILE A 63 7.78 14.70 -0.46
N GLU A 64 7.52 14.27 0.77
CA GLU A 64 8.03 13.01 1.31
C GLU A 64 7.01 11.88 1.09
N ILE A 65 7.47 10.73 0.61
CA ILE A 65 6.68 9.51 0.45
C ILE A 65 7.37 8.40 1.23
N CYS A 66 6.90 8.15 2.46
CA CYS A 66 7.55 7.21 3.35
C CYS A 66 6.60 6.13 3.88
N GLY A 67 7.16 4.99 4.27
CA GLY A 67 6.42 3.87 4.84
C GLY A 67 5.43 3.21 3.89
N THR A 68 4.48 2.47 4.44
CA THR A 68 3.46 1.76 3.64
C THR A 68 2.43 2.75 3.11
N LEU A 69 2.05 2.60 1.83
CA LEU A 69 1.07 3.47 1.18
C LEU A 69 -0.32 2.84 1.21
N ALA A 70 -1.35 3.63 1.53
CA ALA A 70 -2.73 3.15 1.48
C ALA A 70 -3.70 4.34 1.33
N ARG A 71 -4.95 4.07 0.96
CA ARG A 71 -6.02 5.08 0.88
C ARG A 71 -6.98 4.95 2.06
N ASP A 72 -7.59 6.07 2.46
CA ASP A 72 -8.61 6.13 3.51
C ASP A 72 -8.09 5.51 4.83
N ILE A 73 -6.94 5.99 5.28
CA ILE A 73 -6.30 5.51 6.50
C ILE A 73 -6.83 6.23 7.74
N SER A 74 -6.85 5.50 8.83
CA SER A 74 -7.22 6.06 10.13
C SER A 74 -6.07 6.83 10.78
N PRO A 75 -6.36 7.72 11.74
CA PRO A 75 -5.30 8.39 12.51
C PRO A 75 -4.32 7.43 13.19
N ILE A 76 -4.75 6.23 13.56
CA ILE A 76 -3.88 5.21 14.14
C ILE A 76 -2.92 4.66 13.08
N GLU A 77 -3.39 4.40 11.87
CA GLU A 77 -2.55 3.95 10.76
C GLU A 77 -1.52 5.03 10.38
N LYS A 78 -1.91 6.31 10.36
CA LYS A 78 -0.97 7.44 10.20
C LYS A 78 0.11 7.43 11.30
N CYS A 79 -0.28 7.26 12.55
CA CYS A 79 0.68 7.14 13.66
C CYS A 79 1.60 5.92 13.53
N CYS A 80 1.19 4.89 12.80
CA CYS A 80 2.00 3.71 12.51
C CYS A 80 2.94 3.88 11.30
N GLY A 81 3.06 5.08 10.75
CA GLY A 81 3.91 5.36 9.59
C GLY A 81 3.32 4.89 8.26
N VAL A 82 1.99 4.82 8.16
CA VAL A 82 1.30 4.64 6.87
C VAL A 82 1.06 6.02 6.27
N THR A 83 1.41 6.18 5.00
CA THR A 83 1.13 7.40 4.23
C THR A 83 -0.16 7.22 3.43
N ASP A 84 -1.07 8.21 3.53
CA ASP A 84 -2.30 8.23 2.75
C ASP A 84 -2.03 8.74 1.33
N TYR A 85 -2.58 8.07 0.33
CA TYR A 85 -2.54 8.56 -1.04
C TYR A 85 -3.23 9.92 -1.18
N GLU A 86 -4.30 10.19 -0.42
CA GLU A 86 -4.99 11.48 -0.42
C GLU A 86 -4.07 12.61 0.06
N ASP A 87 -3.25 12.38 1.09
CA ASP A 87 -2.28 13.38 1.55
C ASP A 87 -1.26 13.71 0.46
N ILE A 88 -0.85 12.73 -0.37
CA ILE A 88 0.07 12.97 -1.49
C ILE A 88 -0.65 13.77 -2.60
N GLU A 89 -1.89 13.42 -2.94
CA GLU A 89 -2.70 14.13 -3.93
C GLU A 89 -2.90 15.58 -3.52
N ASP A 90 -3.28 15.83 -2.26
CA ASP A 90 -3.47 17.19 -1.69
C ASP A 90 -2.18 18.02 -1.76
N GLU A 91 -1.03 17.43 -1.48
CA GLU A 91 0.26 18.12 -1.56
C GLU A 91 0.69 18.40 -2.99
N LEU A 92 0.42 17.51 -3.93
CA LEU A 92 0.63 17.76 -5.36
C LEU A 92 -0.25 18.91 -5.85
N GLU A 93 -1.52 18.95 -5.46
CA GLU A 93 -2.44 20.05 -5.78
C GLU A 93 -1.96 21.37 -5.15
N ALA A 94 -1.62 21.37 -3.87
CA ALA A 94 -1.09 22.54 -3.17
C ALA A 94 0.20 23.08 -3.79
N ALA A 95 1.11 22.20 -4.26
CA ALA A 95 2.32 22.59 -4.96
C ALA A 95 2.00 23.32 -6.28
N MET A 96 1.02 22.80 -7.03
CA MET A 96 0.58 23.43 -8.30
C MET A 96 -0.13 24.74 -8.06
N ASP A 97 -0.99 24.85 -7.05
CA ASP A 97 -1.68 26.09 -6.66
C ASP A 97 -0.70 27.18 -6.23
N ALA A 98 0.35 26.80 -5.52
CA ALA A 98 1.45 27.68 -5.14
C ALA A 98 2.36 28.08 -6.31
N ARG A 99 2.13 27.49 -7.51
CA ARG A 99 2.93 27.71 -8.73
C ARG A 99 4.41 27.42 -8.51
N CYS A 100 4.71 26.29 -7.88
CA CYS A 100 6.08 25.84 -7.70
C CYS A 100 6.78 25.67 -9.07
N ARG A 101 8.10 25.76 -9.08
CA ARG A 101 8.92 25.66 -10.29
C ARG A 101 9.29 24.22 -10.65
N GLY A 102 9.14 23.31 -9.71
CA GLY A 102 9.39 21.88 -9.83
C GLY A 102 9.00 21.15 -8.57
N ILE A 103 8.93 19.83 -8.64
CA ILE A 103 8.62 18.94 -7.52
C ILE A 103 9.78 17.98 -7.32
N TRP A 104 10.20 17.83 -6.07
CA TRP A 104 11.13 16.83 -5.58
C TRP A 104 10.36 15.87 -4.68
N LEU A 105 10.27 14.60 -5.10
CA LEU A 105 9.74 13.52 -4.27
C LEU A 105 10.90 12.81 -3.58
N GLU A 106 10.89 12.77 -2.26
CA GLU A 106 11.80 11.95 -1.47
C GLU A 106 11.08 10.67 -1.06
N ILE A 107 11.60 9.52 -1.51
CA ILE A 107 10.86 8.25 -1.41
C ILE A 107 11.65 7.26 -0.56
N ASP A 108 11.04 6.78 0.54
CA ASP A 108 11.48 5.62 1.32
C ASP A 108 10.29 4.73 1.67
N SER A 109 9.83 3.95 0.68
CA SER A 109 8.60 3.18 0.79
C SER A 109 8.73 1.78 0.18
N PRO A 110 8.25 0.74 0.89
CA PRO A 110 8.17 -0.63 0.36
C PRO A 110 7.03 -0.82 -0.66
N GLY A 111 6.21 0.20 -0.89
CA GLY A 111 4.97 0.15 -1.62
C GLY A 111 3.73 0.13 -0.72
N GLY A 112 2.60 -0.35 -1.23
CA GLY A 112 1.36 -0.29 -0.48
C GLY A 112 0.15 -0.92 -1.17
N ALA A 113 -1.05 -0.46 -0.81
CA ALA A 113 -2.28 -0.90 -1.44
C ALA A 113 -2.36 -0.49 -2.92
N CYS A 114 -2.99 -1.34 -3.75
CA CYS A 114 -3.22 -1.00 -5.16
C CYS A 114 -4.22 0.16 -5.29
N ASN A 115 -5.25 0.16 -4.44
CA ASN A 115 -6.30 1.17 -4.44
C ASN A 115 -5.74 2.54 -4.06
N GLY A 116 -5.87 3.50 -4.95
CA GLY A 116 -5.37 4.88 -4.81
C GLY A 116 -4.01 5.13 -5.45
N ASN A 117 -3.28 4.09 -5.85
CA ASN A 117 -1.95 4.25 -6.41
C ASN A 117 -1.96 4.84 -7.82
N SER A 118 -2.86 4.35 -8.69
CA SER A 118 -2.97 4.82 -10.06
C SER A 118 -3.36 6.29 -10.14
N GLU A 119 -4.24 6.75 -9.25
CA GLU A 119 -4.69 8.15 -9.21
C GLU A 119 -3.54 9.11 -8.91
N VAL A 120 -2.69 8.77 -7.94
CA VAL A 120 -1.47 9.55 -7.64
C VAL A 120 -0.49 9.53 -8.81
N ALA A 121 -0.28 8.35 -9.42
CA ALA A 121 0.60 8.19 -10.58
C ALA A 121 0.12 9.04 -11.77
N ASP A 122 -1.18 8.98 -12.10
CA ASP A 122 -1.79 9.75 -13.19
C ASP A 122 -1.69 11.27 -12.94
N ALA A 123 -2.01 11.72 -11.71
CA ALA A 123 -1.87 13.13 -11.34
C ALA A 123 -0.42 13.60 -11.54
N LEU A 124 0.55 12.81 -11.08
CA LEU A 124 1.95 13.15 -11.22
C LEU A 124 2.42 13.13 -12.68
N GLN A 125 1.92 12.21 -13.52
CA GLN A 125 2.19 12.23 -14.97
C GLN A 125 1.68 13.51 -15.63
N VAL A 126 0.48 13.98 -15.26
CA VAL A 126 -0.08 15.25 -15.77
C VAL A 126 0.80 16.43 -15.34
N ILE A 127 1.22 16.47 -14.08
CA ILE A 127 2.09 17.52 -13.54
C ILE A 127 3.47 17.49 -14.21
N SER A 128 4.04 16.30 -14.40
CA SER A 128 5.36 16.12 -14.98
C SER A 128 5.47 16.62 -16.43
N ARG A 129 4.36 16.74 -17.15
CA ARG A 129 4.31 17.37 -18.47
C ARG A 129 4.39 18.90 -18.41
N GLN A 130 4.03 19.50 -17.27
CA GLN A 130 3.94 20.95 -17.10
C GLN A 130 5.22 21.52 -16.46
N ILE A 131 5.71 20.89 -15.38
CA ILE A 131 6.90 21.34 -14.63
C ILE A 131 7.88 20.16 -14.44
N PRO A 132 9.15 20.43 -14.15
CA PRO A 132 10.10 19.39 -13.78
C PRO A 132 9.68 18.64 -12.52
N THR A 133 9.72 17.32 -12.57
CA THR A 133 9.49 16.44 -11.41
C THR A 133 10.64 15.44 -11.31
N LEU A 134 11.12 15.20 -10.09
CA LEU A 134 12.21 14.27 -9.82
C LEU A 134 11.85 13.43 -8.60
N ALA A 135 11.97 12.12 -8.70
CA ALA A 135 11.92 11.19 -7.59
C ALA A 135 13.33 10.80 -7.16
N TYR A 136 13.60 10.88 -5.87
CA TYR A 136 14.87 10.45 -5.27
C TYR A 136 14.64 9.40 -4.20
N THR A 137 15.52 8.43 -4.13
CA THR A 137 15.56 7.47 -3.03
C THR A 137 16.99 7.09 -2.67
N ASP A 138 17.28 7.00 -1.39
CA ASP A 138 18.48 6.37 -0.84
C ASP A 138 18.16 5.09 -0.04
N GLY A 139 16.85 4.78 0.15
CA GLY A 139 16.29 3.62 0.82
C GLY A 139 15.49 2.72 -0.13
N LEU A 140 14.20 2.82 -0.06
CA LEU A 140 13.25 1.98 -0.79
C LEU A 140 12.39 2.81 -1.75
N ALA A 141 12.34 2.45 -3.02
CA ALA A 141 11.30 2.87 -3.95
C ALA A 141 10.72 1.62 -4.62
N CYS A 142 9.85 0.92 -3.90
CA CYS A 142 9.37 -0.39 -4.30
C CYS A 142 7.88 -0.38 -4.63
N SER A 143 7.52 -1.14 -5.66
CA SER A 143 6.14 -1.49 -6.00
C SER A 143 5.24 -0.25 -6.18
N ALA A 144 4.20 0.01 -5.37
CA ALA A 144 3.37 1.23 -5.49
C ALA A 144 4.20 2.52 -5.47
N ALA A 145 5.23 2.59 -4.63
CA ALA A 145 6.13 3.75 -4.58
C ALA A 145 7.00 3.86 -5.83
N TYR A 146 7.38 2.74 -6.44
CA TYR A 146 8.07 2.73 -7.73
C TYR A 146 7.15 3.22 -8.86
N ASN A 147 5.86 2.84 -8.84
CA ASN A 147 4.88 3.34 -9.81
C ASN A 147 4.74 4.87 -9.74
N ILE A 148 4.72 5.43 -8.54
CA ILE A 148 4.73 6.89 -8.35
C ILE A 148 6.05 7.49 -8.87
N ALA A 149 7.19 6.86 -8.54
CA ALA A 149 8.49 7.35 -8.97
C ALA A 149 8.64 7.41 -10.51
N VAL A 150 8.18 6.38 -11.25
CA VAL A 150 8.26 6.34 -12.72
C VAL A 150 7.35 7.34 -13.40
N SER A 151 6.38 7.91 -12.69
CA SER A 151 5.52 8.99 -13.18
C SER A 151 6.20 10.38 -13.15
N CYS A 152 7.36 10.50 -12.51
CA CYS A 152 8.24 11.65 -12.61
C CYS A 152 8.99 11.69 -13.93
N ARG A 153 9.55 12.87 -14.28
CA ARG A 153 10.45 12.99 -15.44
C ARG A 153 11.78 12.26 -15.26
N GLU A 154 12.28 12.25 -14.02
CA GLU A 154 13.56 11.63 -13.68
C GLU A 154 13.44 10.87 -12.37
N ILE A 155 14.20 9.79 -12.29
CA ILE A 155 14.36 9.00 -11.05
C ILE A 155 15.85 8.93 -10.75
N TRP A 156 16.22 9.31 -9.54
CA TRP A 156 17.57 9.19 -9.02
C TRP A 156 17.56 8.27 -7.80
N ALA A 157 18.46 7.31 -7.80
CA ALA A 157 18.60 6.36 -6.71
C ALA A 157 20.05 6.28 -6.26
N SER A 158 20.28 6.19 -4.97
CA SER A 158 21.61 5.90 -4.45
C SER A 158 22.05 4.48 -4.85
N PRO A 159 23.34 4.19 -4.93
CA PRO A 159 23.82 2.86 -5.33
C PRO A 159 23.37 1.72 -4.38
N SER A 160 23.00 2.04 -3.16
CA SER A 160 22.52 1.09 -2.13
C SER A 160 21.00 1.00 -2.06
N ALA A 161 20.26 1.86 -2.78
CA ALA A 161 18.81 1.86 -2.76
C ALA A 161 18.22 0.60 -3.42
N THR A 162 17.08 0.18 -2.93
CA THR A 162 16.29 -0.90 -3.53
C THR A 162 15.14 -0.30 -4.33
N VAL A 163 15.15 -0.55 -5.64
CA VAL A 163 14.17 0.01 -6.58
C VAL A 163 13.51 -1.12 -7.36
N GLY A 164 12.19 -1.03 -7.61
CA GLY A 164 11.46 -2.02 -8.39
C GLY A 164 10.41 -2.78 -7.59
N SER A 165 10.52 -4.10 -7.42
CA SER A 165 9.48 -4.95 -6.80
C SER A 165 8.13 -4.83 -7.53
N ILE A 166 8.16 -4.96 -8.87
CA ILE A 166 7.00 -4.77 -9.74
C ILE A 166 6.11 -6.00 -9.71
N GLY A 167 4.88 -5.86 -9.21
CA GLY A 167 3.91 -6.94 -9.13
C GLY A 167 2.79 -6.65 -8.13
N ALA A 168 1.67 -7.38 -8.27
CA ALA A 168 0.54 -7.33 -7.37
C ALA A 168 0.35 -8.66 -6.64
N ILE A 169 -0.09 -8.62 -5.40
CA ILE A 169 -0.40 -9.81 -4.60
C ILE A 169 -1.69 -9.61 -3.80
N ILE A 170 -2.43 -10.69 -3.57
CA ILE A 170 -3.38 -10.81 -2.48
C ILE A 170 -2.84 -11.85 -1.51
N PRO A 171 -2.44 -11.46 -0.30
CA PRO A 171 -2.00 -12.43 0.70
C PRO A 171 -3.21 -13.22 1.21
N TRP A 172 -3.21 -14.54 1.00
CA TRP A 172 -4.27 -15.41 1.47
C TRP A 172 -3.82 -16.22 2.68
N ILE A 173 -4.60 -16.17 3.76
CA ILE A 173 -4.36 -17.00 4.95
C ILE A 173 -5.50 -18.00 5.08
N SER A 174 -5.19 -19.32 5.01
CA SER A 174 -6.13 -20.37 5.40
C SER A 174 -6.11 -20.54 6.91
N THR A 175 -7.28 -20.45 7.53
CA THR A 175 -7.49 -20.74 8.96
C THR A 175 -8.24 -22.05 9.19
N SER A 176 -8.43 -22.85 8.16
CA SER A 176 -9.22 -24.10 8.21
C SER A 176 -8.71 -25.07 9.27
N ALA A 177 -7.39 -25.25 9.37
CA ALA A 177 -6.79 -26.13 10.36
C ALA A 177 -7.04 -25.65 11.79
N MET A 178 -6.92 -24.34 12.03
CA MET A 178 -7.17 -23.72 13.34
C MET A 178 -8.63 -23.91 13.77
N TRP A 179 -9.59 -23.71 12.87
CA TRP A 179 -11.00 -23.90 13.17
C TRP A 179 -11.35 -25.36 13.41
N ALA A 180 -10.75 -26.27 12.64
CA ALA A 180 -10.94 -27.72 12.85
C ALA A 180 -10.44 -28.17 14.23
N GLU A 181 -9.32 -27.63 14.72
CA GLU A 181 -8.81 -27.91 16.07
C GLU A 181 -9.78 -27.43 17.18
N GLU A 182 -10.50 -26.33 16.91
CA GLU A 182 -11.53 -25.79 17.81
C GLU A 182 -12.92 -26.41 17.60
N GLY A 183 -13.03 -27.41 16.73
CA GLY A 183 -14.28 -28.10 16.41
C GLY A 183 -15.27 -27.28 15.59
N MET A 184 -14.80 -26.26 14.90
CA MET A 184 -15.59 -25.39 14.01
C MET A 184 -15.35 -25.77 12.54
N GLU A 185 -16.42 -25.77 11.75
CA GLU A 185 -16.39 -25.96 10.31
C GLU A 185 -17.00 -24.76 9.60
N TRP A 186 -16.34 -24.30 8.54
CA TRP A 186 -16.85 -23.23 7.68
C TRP A 186 -17.71 -23.83 6.57
N ASP A 187 -19.01 -23.54 6.60
CA ASP A 187 -19.96 -23.96 5.58
C ASP A 187 -20.76 -22.74 5.05
N PRO A 188 -20.25 -22.03 4.03
CA PRO A 188 -20.92 -20.84 3.50
C PRO A 188 -22.15 -21.22 2.68
N ILE A 189 -23.32 -20.75 3.09
CA ILE A 189 -24.54 -20.89 2.31
C ILE A 189 -24.63 -19.67 1.37
N THR A 190 -24.50 -19.91 0.06
CA THR A 190 -24.58 -18.88 -0.97
C THR A 190 -25.75 -19.13 -1.93
N ASN A 191 -26.15 -18.11 -2.68
CA ASN A 191 -27.04 -18.32 -3.84
C ASN A 191 -26.29 -19.06 -4.96
N ALA A 192 -27.02 -19.64 -5.93
CA ALA A 192 -26.47 -20.50 -7.00
C ALA A 192 -25.32 -19.85 -7.82
N GLU A 193 -25.29 -18.53 -7.90
CA GLU A 193 -24.25 -17.77 -8.61
C GLU A 193 -23.25 -17.10 -7.66
N GLY A 194 -23.35 -17.38 -6.36
CA GLY A 194 -22.62 -16.68 -5.29
C GLY A 194 -21.42 -17.43 -4.68
N ASP A 195 -21.00 -18.54 -5.29
CA ASP A 195 -19.89 -19.36 -4.78
C ASP A 195 -18.55 -18.61 -4.69
N LEU A 196 -18.33 -17.62 -5.55
CA LEU A 196 -17.16 -16.72 -5.46
C LEU A 196 -17.19 -15.82 -4.21
N LYS A 197 -18.37 -15.52 -3.65
CA LYS A 197 -18.49 -14.77 -2.40
C LYS A 197 -17.93 -15.52 -1.18
N GLY A 198 -17.76 -16.83 -1.28
CA GLY A 198 -17.10 -17.65 -0.27
C GLY A 198 -15.57 -17.46 -0.24
N ALA A 199 -14.99 -16.71 -1.18
CA ALA A 199 -13.57 -16.36 -1.18
C ALA A 199 -13.31 -15.25 -0.13
N MET A 200 -13.42 -15.61 1.15
CA MET A 200 -13.13 -14.75 2.29
C MET A 200 -11.97 -15.35 3.08
N MET A 201 -11.29 -14.53 3.85
CA MET A 201 -10.25 -15.02 4.76
C MET A 201 -10.83 -16.11 5.69
N GLY A 202 -10.23 -17.28 5.69
CA GLY A 202 -10.66 -18.40 6.53
C GLY A 202 -10.47 -19.76 5.88
N PRO A 203 -11.37 -20.21 4.96
CA PRO A 203 -11.30 -21.53 4.38
C PRO A 203 -10.23 -21.63 3.28
N GLU A 204 -9.98 -22.87 2.83
CA GLU A 204 -9.21 -23.09 1.61
C GLU A 204 -10.01 -22.60 0.39
N LEU A 205 -9.30 -21.96 -0.54
CA LEU A 205 -9.90 -21.51 -1.79
C LEU A 205 -10.22 -22.69 -2.71
N THR A 206 -11.42 -22.72 -3.25
CA THR A 206 -11.73 -23.55 -4.42
C THR A 206 -10.92 -23.11 -5.64
N ALA A 207 -10.81 -23.98 -6.65
CA ALA A 207 -10.12 -23.64 -7.89
C ALA A 207 -10.76 -22.42 -8.60
N ALA A 208 -12.09 -22.30 -8.58
CA ALA A 208 -12.82 -21.17 -9.16
C ALA A 208 -12.56 -19.86 -8.41
N GLN A 209 -12.59 -19.88 -7.08
CA GLN A 209 -12.28 -18.72 -6.25
C GLN A 209 -10.83 -18.26 -6.46
N ARG A 210 -9.88 -19.19 -6.49
CA ARG A 210 -8.48 -18.87 -6.77
C ARG A 210 -8.30 -18.27 -8.15
N ALA A 211 -8.96 -18.79 -9.18
CA ALA A 211 -8.92 -18.25 -10.54
C ALA A 211 -9.43 -16.81 -10.57
N SER A 212 -10.58 -16.54 -9.94
CA SER A 212 -11.17 -15.19 -9.87
C SER A 212 -10.26 -14.19 -9.14
N LEU A 213 -9.64 -14.58 -8.01
CA LEU A 213 -8.68 -13.73 -7.30
C LEU A 213 -7.41 -13.52 -8.12
N THR A 214 -6.97 -14.53 -8.89
CA THR A 214 -5.80 -14.38 -9.78
C THR A 214 -6.09 -13.39 -10.90
N GLU A 215 -7.29 -13.43 -11.50
CA GLU A 215 -7.74 -12.45 -12.49
C GLU A 215 -7.76 -11.03 -11.90
N TYR A 216 -8.33 -10.86 -10.72
CA TYR A 216 -8.35 -9.58 -10.02
C TYR A 216 -6.95 -9.03 -9.72
N VAL A 217 -6.00 -9.88 -9.32
CA VAL A 217 -4.59 -9.49 -9.15
C VAL A 217 -3.98 -9.10 -10.49
N GLN A 218 -4.29 -9.81 -11.57
CA GLN A 218 -3.80 -9.51 -12.91
C GLN A 218 -4.33 -8.17 -13.41
N ASP A 219 -5.61 -7.88 -13.23
CA ASP A 219 -6.22 -6.59 -13.60
C ASP A 219 -5.51 -5.42 -12.91
N ASN A 220 -5.24 -5.54 -11.60
CA ASN A 220 -4.48 -4.53 -10.86
C ASN A 220 -3.04 -4.41 -11.37
N PHE A 221 -2.40 -5.52 -11.71
CA PHE A 221 -1.05 -5.49 -12.29
C PHE A 221 -1.02 -4.83 -13.67
N ASP A 222 -2.05 -5.00 -14.48
CA ASP A 222 -2.15 -4.36 -15.79
C ASP A 222 -2.34 -2.83 -15.65
N LEU A 223 -3.07 -2.37 -14.64
CA LEU A 223 -3.11 -0.94 -14.27
C LEU A 223 -1.73 -0.40 -13.87
N PHE A 224 -0.94 -1.19 -13.13
CA PHE A 224 0.42 -0.80 -12.77
C PHE A 224 1.35 -0.64 -13.99
N ARG A 225 1.06 -1.33 -15.10
CA ARG A 225 1.88 -1.31 -16.32
C ARG A 225 1.44 -0.29 -17.36
N SER A 226 0.24 0.28 -17.22
CA SER A 226 -0.33 1.26 -18.18
C SER A 226 0.28 2.65 -18.01
#